data_2ec8cad5c71a9076df47eab72076619d
#
_entry.id   2ec8cad5c71a9076df47eab72076619d
#
_cell.length_a   1.000
_cell.length_b   1.000
_cell.length_c   1.000
_cell.angle_alpha   90.00
_cell.angle_beta   90.00
_cell.angle_gamma   90.00
#
_symmetry.space_group_name_H-M   'P 1'
#
loop_
_entity.id
_entity.type
_entity.pdbx_description
1 polymer ?
#
loop_
_entity_poly.entity_id
_entity_poly.type
_entity_poly.pdbx_seq_one_letter_code
_entity_poly.pdbx_strand_id
1 'polypeptide(L)'
;MKNSFGNIFTLTTFGESHGVAVGGVVDGMPAGVEIDEAFVQHELNRRRPGQSKLTTSRTEPDHVEFLSGVFEGKSTGAPIGFAVYNTNQHSKDYDNLRDIFRPSHADFTLQMKYGLRDHRGGGRSSARITIARCVAGALAKLALRKLKINIKAYTSQVGDIVLERNYQDYDLNTIDNNDVRCPDQPTASRMAALIEQVKAEGDTIGGVITCVIQGCPVGLGEPEFGKLHAQLGAVMLSINAAKGFEYGMGFAGVGHRGSEMNDVFVNKNDQISVLTNNSGGIQGGISNGQDIVFRVAFKPVATLLMPQNTVDIHGHETTIDVRGRHDPCVLPRAVPIVEAMAAMVILDNYLLNLTIKI
;
A
#
# COMPACT_ATOMS: atom_id res chain seq x y z
N MET A 1 -12.88 -13.28 11.78
CA MET A 1 -11.61 -12.79 11.17
C MET A 1 -11.95 -12.14 9.85
N LYS A 2 -11.34 -10.99 9.53
CA LYS A 2 -11.63 -10.27 8.27
C LYS A 2 -10.45 -10.45 7.31
N ASN A 3 -10.60 -11.35 6.32
CA ASN A 3 -9.62 -11.59 5.25
C ASN A 3 -10.12 -11.11 3.90
N SER A 4 -11.26 -10.41 3.88
CA SER A 4 -11.90 -9.88 2.68
C SER A 4 -12.03 -8.36 2.78
N PHE A 5 -11.96 -7.71 1.63
CA PHE A 5 -12.13 -6.28 1.41
C PHE A 5 -13.17 -6.06 0.31
N GLY A 6 -13.84 -4.89 0.31
CA GLY A 6 -14.74 -4.41 -0.74
C GLY A 6 -16.20 -4.78 -0.54
N ASN A 7 -17.07 -4.20 -1.35
CA ASN A 7 -18.51 -4.41 -1.38
C ASN A 7 -18.95 -5.10 -2.68
N ILE A 8 -18.62 -4.49 -3.84
CA ILE A 8 -18.85 -5.06 -5.18
C ILE A 8 -17.54 -5.64 -5.72
N PHE A 9 -16.50 -4.79 -5.85
CA PHE A 9 -15.17 -5.26 -6.18
C PHE A 9 -14.50 -5.75 -4.89
N THR A 10 -14.47 -7.05 -4.71
CA THR A 10 -13.97 -7.65 -3.47
C THR A 10 -12.67 -8.43 -3.68
N LEU A 11 -11.86 -8.50 -2.62
CA LEU A 11 -10.68 -9.36 -2.57
C LEU A 11 -10.74 -10.19 -1.29
N THR A 12 -10.70 -11.50 -1.41
CA THR A 12 -10.44 -12.41 -0.29
C THR A 12 -9.03 -12.99 -0.43
N THR A 13 -8.20 -12.85 0.62
CA THR A 13 -6.78 -13.27 0.60
C THR A 13 -6.56 -14.54 1.41
N PHE A 14 -5.62 -15.38 0.98
CA PHE A 14 -5.16 -16.57 1.69
C PHE A 14 -3.62 -16.70 1.65
N GLY A 15 -3.11 -17.65 2.43
CA GLY A 15 -1.69 -18.00 2.48
C GLY A 15 -0.87 -17.17 3.47
N GLU A 16 0.31 -17.67 3.78
CA GLU A 16 1.28 -17.12 4.74
C GLU A 16 2.68 -17.01 4.11
N SER A 17 3.56 -16.24 4.78
CA SER A 17 4.91 -15.96 4.25
C SER A 17 5.79 -17.19 4.09
N HIS A 18 5.55 -18.25 4.85
CA HIS A 18 6.29 -19.51 4.82
C HIS A 18 5.36 -20.72 4.53
N GLY A 19 4.13 -20.47 4.06
CA GLY A 19 3.26 -21.48 3.47
C GLY A 19 3.67 -21.82 2.04
N VAL A 20 2.87 -22.66 1.37
CA VAL A 20 3.11 -23.08 -0.03
C VAL A 20 2.97 -21.90 -0.99
N ALA A 21 1.93 -21.08 -0.80
CA ALA A 21 1.60 -19.96 -1.67
C ALA A 21 0.91 -18.83 -0.91
N VAL A 22 0.89 -17.65 -1.51
CA VAL A 22 0.01 -16.53 -1.18
C VAL A 22 -0.87 -16.27 -2.39
N GLY A 23 -2.15 -15.99 -2.15
CA GLY A 23 -3.06 -15.74 -3.26
C GLY A 23 -4.34 -15.05 -2.81
N GLY A 24 -5.28 -14.99 -3.72
CA GLY A 24 -6.58 -14.41 -3.46
C GLY A 24 -7.63 -14.78 -4.52
N VAL A 25 -8.84 -14.37 -4.20
CA VAL A 25 -9.97 -14.38 -5.12
C VAL A 25 -10.48 -12.95 -5.23
N VAL A 26 -10.48 -12.41 -6.44
CA VAL A 26 -11.14 -11.15 -6.77
C VAL A 26 -12.52 -11.49 -7.32
N ASP A 27 -13.57 -10.92 -6.74
CA ASP A 27 -14.93 -11.03 -7.23
C ASP A 27 -15.48 -9.64 -7.57
N GLY A 28 -16.52 -9.58 -8.41
CA GLY A 28 -17.11 -8.32 -8.86
C GLY A 28 -16.27 -7.55 -9.89
N MET A 29 -15.26 -8.18 -10.50
CA MET A 29 -14.55 -7.58 -11.63
C MET A 29 -15.51 -7.48 -12.83
N PRO A 30 -15.71 -6.28 -13.43
CA PRO A 30 -16.56 -6.13 -14.60
C PRO A 30 -16.11 -7.05 -15.75
N ALA A 31 -17.06 -7.67 -16.44
CA ALA A 31 -16.77 -8.52 -17.60
C ALA A 31 -16.22 -7.70 -18.77
N GLY A 32 -15.37 -8.31 -19.61
CA GLY A 32 -14.82 -7.70 -20.81
C GLY A 32 -13.70 -6.68 -20.58
N VAL A 33 -13.14 -6.61 -19.37
CA VAL A 33 -11.91 -5.85 -19.12
C VAL A 33 -10.74 -6.68 -19.63
N GLU A 34 -9.90 -6.08 -20.46
CA GLU A 34 -8.66 -6.69 -20.94
C GLU A 34 -7.68 -6.89 -19.78
N ILE A 35 -7.25 -8.14 -19.58
CA ILE A 35 -6.32 -8.54 -18.54
C ILE A 35 -4.92 -8.60 -19.15
N ASP A 36 -4.20 -7.49 -19.02
CA ASP A 36 -2.80 -7.39 -19.37
C ASP A 36 -1.95 -8.05 -18.26
N GLU A 37 -1.64 -9.34 -18.44
CA GLU A 37 -0.86 -10.12 -17.48
C GLU A 37 0.55 -9.55 -17.30
N ALA A 38 1.16 -8.96 -18.35
CA ALA A 38 2.46 -8.34 -18.26
C ALA A 38 2.41 -7.10 -17.35
N PHE A 39 1.33 -6.32 -17.43
CA PHE A 39 1.12 -5.20 -16.50
C PHE A 39 0.91 -5.68 -15.06
N VAL A 40 0.11 -6.72 -14.83
CA VAL A 40 -0.08 -7.29 -13.48
C VAL A 40 1.26 -7.76 -12.91
N GLN A 41 2.07 -8.47 -13.72
CA GLN A 41 3.40 -8.92 -13.31
C GLN A 41 4.34 -7.74 -13.07
N HIS A 42 4.27 -6.68 -13.85
CA HIS A 42 5.05 -5.45 -13.63
C HIS A 42 4.72 -4.82 -12.26
N GLU A 43 3.45 -4.68 -11.90
CA GLU A 43 3.03 -4.16 -10.59
C GLU A 43 3.55 -5.04 -9.43
N LEU A 44 3.56 -6.36 -9.60
CA LEU A 44 4.20 -7.27 -8.65
C LEU A 44 5.71 -7.08 -8.56
N ASN A 45 6.38 -6.89 -9.70
CA ASN A 45 7.81 -6.65 -9.75
C ASN A 45 8.19 -5.36 -9.03
N ARG A 46 7.37 -4.31 -9.09
CA ARG A 46 7.54 -3.07 -8.30
C ARG A 46 7.48 -3.32 -6.80
N ARG A 47 6.75 -4.35 -6.34
CA ARG A 47 6.56 -4.70 -4.93
C ARG A 47 7.57 -5.74 -4.43
N ARG A 48 8.10 -6.62 -5.28
CA ARG A 48 8.90 -7.78 -4.90
C ARG A 48 10.12 -7.41 -4.03
N PRO A 49 10.65 -8.33 -3.20
CA PRO A 49 11.92 -8.14 -2.52
C PRO A 49 13.10 -8.20 -3.49
N GLY A 50 14.26 -7.67 -3.09
CA GLY A 50 15.51 -7.81 -3.86
C GLY A 50 15.58 -6.98 -5.14
N GLN A 51 14.81 -5.90 -5.25
CA GLN A 51 14.81 -5.05 -6.47
C GLN A 51 16.01 -4.10 -6.53
N SER A 52 16.60 -3.75 -5.40
CA SER A 52 17.71 -2.80 -5.34
C SER A 52 18.52 -2.97 -4.07
N LYS A 53 19.62 -2.21 -3.95
CA LYS A 53 20.45 -2.15 -2.74
C LYS A 53 19.70 -1.59 -1.52
N LEU A 54 18.65 -0.84 -1.74
CA LEU A 54 17.81 -0.20 -0.69
C LEU A 54 16.74 -1.14 -0.12
N THR A 55 16.62 -2.36 -0.67
CA THR A 55 15.66 -3.36 -0.21
C THR A 55 16.38 -4.59 0.36
N THR A 56 15.62 -5.53 0.91
CA THR A 56 16.14 -6.80 1.40
C THR A 56 16.88 -7.58 0.31
N SER A 57 17.88 -8.35 0.68
CA SER A 57 18.61 -9.26 -0.24
C SER A 57 17.86 -10.54 -0.59
N ARG A 58 16.66 -10.77 -0.03
CA ARG A 58 15.78 -11.89 -0.43
C ARG A 58 15.39 -11.72 -1.89
N THR A 59 15.45 -12.78 -2.67
CA THR A 59 15.03 -12.77 -4.08
C THR A 59 13.88 -13.74 -4.27
N GLU A 60 12.76 -13.28 -4.82
CA GLU A 60 11.58 -14.08 -5.17
C GLU A 60 11.12 -13.66 -6.57
N PRO A 61 10.74 -14.58 -7.45
CA PRO A 61 10.24 -14.23 -8.77
C PRO A 61 8.84 -13.59 -8.69
N ASP A 62 8.05 -13.89 -7.65
CA ASP A 62 6.68 -13.44 -7.42
C ASP A 62 5.82 -13.57 -8.70
N HIS A 63 5.94 -14.70 -9.41
CA HIS A 63 5.16 -14.97 -10.61
C HIS A 63 3.70 -15.26 -10.23
N VAL A 64 2.76 -14.54 -10.85
CA VAL A 64 1.33 -14.75 -10.63
C VAL A 64 0.78 -15.79 -11.63
N GLU A 65 -0.03 -16.71 -11.11
CA GLU A 65 -0.79 -17.67 -11.91
C GLU A 65 -2.28 -17.38 -11.73
N PHE A 66 -2.98 -17.10 -12.83
CA PHE A 66 -4.44 -16.98 -12.85
C PHE A 66 -5.07 -18.37 -12.96
N LEU A 67 -6.01 -18.68 -12.08
CA LEU A 67 -6.63 -19.99 -11.96
C LEU A 67 -8.06 -20.01 -12.51
N SER A 68 -8.70 -18.85 -12.61
CA SER A 68 -10.09 -18.70 -13.09
C SER A 68 -10.41 -17.25 -13.45
N GLY A 69 -11.57 -17.03 -14.06
CA GLY A 69 -12.15 -15.70 -14.30
C GLY A 69 -11.54 -14.93 -15.47
N VAL A 70 -10.63 -15.54 -16.23
CA VAL A 70 -10.02 -14.96 -17.45
C VAL A 70 -10.21 -15.91 -18.62
N PHE A 71 -10.71 -15.38 -19.74
CA PHE A 71 -10.87 -16.12 -20.99
C PHE A 71 -10.48 -15.23 -22.18
N GLU A 72 -9.63 -15.72 -23.08
CA GLU A 72 -9.07 -14.98 -24.22
C GLU A 72 -8.55 -13.59 -23.85
N GLY A 73 -7.82 -13.51 -22.72
CA GLY A 73 -7.23 -12.26 -22.21
C GLY A 73 -8.22 -11.26 -21.64
N LYS A 74 -9.48 -11.65 -21.35
CA LYS A 74 -10.51 -10.76 -20.79
C LYS A 74 -11.14 -11.35 -19.54
N SER A 75 -11.55 -10.49 -18.62
CA SER A 75 -12.37 -10.88 -17.48
C SER A 75 -13.73 -11.39 -17.93
N THR A 76 -14.20 -12.48 -17.33
CA THR A 76 -15.48 -13.12 -17.68
C THR A 76 -16.66 -12.64 -16.83
N GLY A 77 -16.39 -11.91 -15.74
CA GLY A 77 -17.35 -11.61 -14.68
C GLY A 77 -17.44 -12.71 -13.60
N ALA A 78 -16.83 -13.87 -13.82
CA ALA A 78 -16.64 -14.88 -12.78
C ALA A 78 -15.50 -14.49 -11.85
N PRO A 79 -15.43 -15.07 -10.62
CA PRO A 79 -14.33 -14.80 -9.69
C PRO A 79 -12.96 -15.11 -10.30
N ILE A 80 -12.03 -14.17 -10.18
CA ILE A 80 -10.63 -14.32 -10.62
C ILE A 80 -9.83 -14.89 -9.46
N GLY A 81 -9.58 -16.20 -9.49
CA GLY A 81 -8.67 -16.87 -8.57
C GLY A 81 -7.22 -16.74 -9.06
N PHE A 82 -6.30 -16.49 -8.15
CA PHE A 82 -4.87 -16.42 -8.46
C PHE A 82 -3.99 -16.88 -7.30
N ALA A 83 -2.78 -17.35 -7.63
CA ALA A 83 -1.77 -17.77 -6.66
C ALA A 83 -0.38 -17.29 -7.07
N VAL A 84 0.48 -17.08 -6.06
CA VAL A 84 1.92 -16.85 -6.18
C VAL A 84 2.63 -17.80 -5.23
N TYR A 85 3.41 -18.72 -5.77
CA TYR A 85 4.09 -19.75 -4.98
C TYR A 85 5.33 -19.20 -4.27
N ASN A 86 5.57 -19.67 -3.05
CA ASN A 86 6.77 -19.35 -2.30
C ASN A 86 7.90 -20.30 -2.73
N THR A 87 9.02 -19.76 -3.20
CA THR A 87 10.13 -20.56 -3.74
C THR A 87 11.43 -20.44 -2.96
N ASN A 88 11.62 -19.37 -2.18
CA ASN A 88 12.88 -19.06 -1.48
C ASN A 88 12.66 -18.71 -0.01
N GLN A 89 11.90 -19.54 0.69
CA GLN A 89 11.64 -19.43 2.12
C GLN A 89 12.72 -20.20 2.91
N HIS A 90 13.38 -19.52 3.87
CA HIS A 90 14.38 -20.10 4.75
C HIS A 90 13.81 -20.17 6.17
N SER A 91 13.01 -21.19 6.45
CA SER A 91 12.31 -21.35 7.74
C SER A 91 13.25 -21.52 8.92
N LYS A 92 14.43 -22.13 8.71
CA LYS A 92 15.46 -22.31 9.74
C LYS A 92 16.05 -21.02 10.30
N ASP A 93 15.99 -19.91 9.54
CA ASP A 93 16.47 -18.60 9.99
C ASP A 93 15.65 -18.03 11.16
N TYR A 94 14.53 -18.67 11.50
CA TYR A 94 13.58 -18.21 12.52
C TYR A 94 13.51 -19.14 13.73
N ASP A 95 14.31 -20.22 13.80
CA ASP A 95 14.24 -21.19 14.89
C ASP A 95 14.58 -20.56 16.26
N ASN A 96 15.52 -19.59 16.28
CA ASN A 96 15.88 -18.83 17.47
C ASN A 96 14.78 -17.86 17.95
N LEU A 97 13.72 -17.66 17.14
CA LEU A 97 12.60 -16.75 17.44
C LEU A 97 11.37 -17.50 17.98
N ARG A 98 11.47 -18.81 18.11
CA ARG A 98 10.34 -19.67 18.48
C ARG A 98 9.72 -19.25 19.82
N ASP A 99 10.55 -19.03 20.80
CA ASP A 99 10.13 -18.80 22.18
C ASP A 99 10.40 -17.34 22.64
N ILE A 100 10.72 -16.42 21.70
CA ILE A 100 11.05 -15.03 21.99
C ILE A 100 10.12 -14.10 21.20
N PHE A 101 9.76 -12.96 21.77
CA PHE A 101 8.97 -11.94 21.12
C PHE A 101 9.87 -10.81 20.57
N ARG A 102 9.83 -10.58 19.27
CA ARG A 102 10.55 -9.44 18.67
C ARG A 102 9.89 -8.12 19.10
N PRO A 103 10.65 -7.13 19.57
CA PRO A 103 10.13 -5.81 19.92
C PRO A 103 9.34 -5.19 18.77
N SER A 104 8.19 -4.59 19.07
CA SER A 104 7.31 -3.93 18.09
C SER A 104 6.85 -4.78 16.88
N HIS A 105 7.10 -6.11 16.90
CA HIS A 105 6.57 -7.06 15.92
C HIS A 105 5.24 -7.67 16.40
N ALA A 106 4.52 -8.36 15.52
CA ALA A 106 3.22 -8.96 15.85
C ALA A 106 3.31 -10.27 16.68
N ASP A 107 4.49 -10.73 17.05
CA ASP A 107 4.71 -12.04 17.67
C ASP A 107 3.87 -12.23 18.94
N PHE A 108 3.98 -11.29 19.89
CA PHE A 108 3.23 -11.31 21.14
C PHE A 108 1.72 -11.27 20.91
N THR A 109 1.26 -10.32 20.09
CA THR A 109 -0.18 -10.12 19.87
C THR A 109 -0.83 -11.30 19.14
N LEU A 110 -0.12 -11.94 18.20
CA LEU A 110 -0.58 -13.14 17.53
C LEU A 110 -0.65 -14.34 18.48
N GLN A 111 0.39 -14.55 19.30
CA GLN A 111 0.43 -15.61 20.32
C GLN A 111 -0.73 -15.48 21.31
N MET A 112 -0.94 -14.27 21.85
CA MET A 112 -2.00 -14.02 22.83
C MET A 112 -3.40 -14.14 22.23
N LYS A 113 -3.57 -13.71 20.97
CA LYS A 113 -4.88 -13.73 20.32
C LYS A 113 -5.33 -15.11 19.88
N TYR A 114 -4.42 -15.92 19.36
CA TYR A 114 -4.76 -17.21 18.74
C TYR A 114 -4.32 -18.43 19.55
N GLY A 115 -3.51 -18.24 20.61
CA GLY A 115 -2.94 -19.33 21.41
C GLY A 115 -1.84 -20.13 20.69
N LEU A 116 -1.67 -19.91 19.39
CA LEU A 116 -0.70 -20.57 18.51
C LEU A 116 -0.10 -19.55 17.54
N ARG A 117 1.21 -19.61 17.37
CA ARG A 117 1.95 -18.79 16.41
C ARG A 117 2.87 -19.68 15.57
N ASP A 118 2.81 -19.55 14.26
CA ASP A 118 3.88 -20.04 13.39
C ASP A 118 5.07 -19.07 13.50
N HIS A 119 6.13 -19.49 14.15
CA HIS A 119 7.33 -18.68 14.38
C HIS A 119 8.19 -18.50 13.12
N ARG A 120 7.96 -19.27 12.06
CA ARG A 120 8.74 -19.28 10.81
C ARG A 120 8.45 -18.01 9.97
N GLY A 121 8.62 -16.84 10.54
CA GLY A 121 8.42 -15.54 9.89
C GLY A 121 7.23 -14.76 10.45
N GLY A 122 6.63 -13.89 9.65
CA GLY A 122 5.52 -13.03 10.05
C GLY A 122 4.13 -13.61 9.75
N GLY A 123 4.02 -14.79 9.13
CA GLY A 123 2.74 -15.38 8.75
C GLY A 123 1.84 -14.41 7.99
N ARG A 124 0.61 -14.23 8.46
CA ARG A 124 -0.37 -13.26 7.91
C ARG A 124 -0.01 -11.79 8.20
N SER A 125 0.88 -11.50 9.15
CA SER A 125 1.38 -10.15 9.42
C SER A 125 2.60 -9.77 8.56
N SER A 126 3.11 -10.68 7.74
CA SER A 126 4.23 -10.44 6.84
C SER A 126 3.86 -9.51 5.69
N ALA A 127 4.82 -8.67 5.25
CA ALA A 127 4.69 -7.88 4.03
C ALA A 127 4.47 -8.74 2.77
N ARG A 128 4.75 -10.06 2.82
CA ARG A 128 4.54 -10.96 1.69
C ARG A 128 3.06 -11.10 1.30
N ILE A 129 2.13 -11.02 2.25
CA ILE A 129 0.69 -11.10 1.94
C ILE A 129 0.19 -9.95 1.06
N THR A 130 0.95 -8.85 0.97
CA THR A 130 0.59 -7.72 0.10
C THR A 130 0.66 -8.04 -1.40
N ILE A 131 1.25 -9.18 -1.78
CA ILE A 131 1.19 -9.73 -3.14
C ILE A 131 -0.26 -9.76 -3.63
N ALA A 132 -1.16 -10.36 -2.86
CA ALA A 132 -2.56 -10.48 -3.24
C ALA A 132 -3.23 -9.11 -3.43
N ARG A 133 -2.85 -8.11 -2.61
CA ARG A 133 -3.33 -6.73 -2.77
C ARG A 133 -2.83 -6.10 -4.05
N CYS A 134 -1.55 -6.31 -4.41
CA CYS A 134 -0.98 -5.77 -5.65
C CYS A 134 -1.61 -6.40 -6.89
N VAL A 135 -1.89 -7.72 -6.90
CA VAL A 135 -2.60 -8.37 -8.01
C VAL A 135 -4.01 -7.78 -8.16
N ALA A 136 -4.79 -7.74 -7.09
CA ALA A 136 -6.14 -7.19 -7.13
C ALA A 136 -6.14 -5.69 -7.50
N GLY A 137 -5.19 -4.92 -6.98
CA GLY A 137 -5.01 -3.51 -7.34
C GLY A 137 -4.61 -3.31 -8.81
N ALA A 138 -3.77 -4.19 -9.37
CA ALA A 138 -3.43 -4.16 -10.79
C ALA A 138 -4.66 -4.45 -11.66
N LEU A 139 -5.48 -5.45 -11.30
CA LEU A 139 -6.76 -5.72 -11.96
C LEU A 139 -7.70 -4.50 -11.88
N ALA A 140 -7.81 -3.88 -10.71
CA ALA A 140 -8.59 -2.65 -10.54
C ALA A 140 -8.06 -1.51 -11.41
N LYS A 141 -6.73 -1.30 -11.49
CA LYS A 141 -6.11 -0.29 -12.37
C LYS A 141 -6.44 -0.53 -13.84
N LEU A 142 -6.49 -1.80 -14.31
CA LEU A 142 -6.88 -2.12 -15.69
C LEU A 142 -8.32 -1.68 -16.00
N ALA A 143 -9.25 -1.88 -15.07
CA ALA A 143 -10.63 -1.37 -15.21
C ALA A 143 -10.66 0.17 -15.18
N LEU A 144 -9.95 0.81 -14.25
CA LEU A 144 -9.91 2.25 -14.07
C LEU A 144 -9.27 2.99 -15.27
N ARG A 145 -8.33 2.37 -15.98
CA ARG A 145 -7.75 2.94 -17.22
C ARG A 145 -8.81 3.26 -18.27
N LYS A 146 -9.84 2.41 -18.42
CA LYS A 146 -10.97 2.66 -19.35
C LYS A 146 -11.77 3.90 -18.95
N LEU A 147 -11.73 4.26 -17.66
CA LEU A 147 -12.40 5.43 -17.11
C LEU A 147 -11.49 6.67 -17.06
N LYS A 148 -10.25 6.54 -17.57
CA LYS A 148 -9.21 7.60 -17.51
C LYS A 148 -8.86 8.03 -16.08
N ILE A 149 -9.05 7.15 -15.10
CA ILE A 149 -8.64 7.37 -13.72
C ILE A 149 -7.20 6.84 -13.57
N ASN A 150 -6.30 7.71 -13.16
CA ASN A 150 -4.88 7.42 -12.95
C ASN A 150 -4.52 7.52 -11.47
N ILE A 151 -3.73 6.59 -10.98
CA ILE A 151 -3.31 6.52 -9.58
C ILE A 151 -1.79 6.40 -9.54
N LYS A 152 -1.16 7.36 -8.89
CA LYS A 152 0.29 7.41 -8.70
C LYS A 152 0.61 7.63 -7.23
N ALA A 153 1.53 6.86 -6.70
CA ALA A 153 2.08 7.10 -5.36
C ALA A 153 3.59 7.18 -5.42
N TYR A 154 4.17 7.95 -4.53
CA TYR A 154 5.61 8.17 -4.48
C TYR A 154 6.09 8.42 -3.06
N THR A 155 7.36 8.15 -2.82
CA THR A 155 8.02 8.47 -1.56
C THR A 155 8.22 9.98 -1.47
N SER A 156 7.53 10.62 -0.52
CA SER A 156 7.60 12.05 -0.29
C SER A 156 8.46 12.43 0.94
N GLN A 157 8.81 11.45 1.78
CA GLN A 157 9.70 11.67 2.93
C GLN A 157 10.41 10.37 3.32
N VAL A 158 11.69 10.46 3.69
CA VAL A 158 12.45 9.40 4.36
C VAL A 158 13.18 10.03 5.54
N GLY A 159 12.90 9.60 6.76
CA GLY A 159 13.40 10.24 7.97
C GLY A 159 13.03 11.72 8.00
N ASP A 160 14.02 12.59 8.04
CA ASP A 160 13.88 14.04 8.03
C ASP A 160 14.01 14.67 6.62
N ILE A 161 14.34 13.88 5.61
CA ILE A 161 14.44 14.36 4.22
C ILE A 161 13.05 14.37 3.60
N VAL A 162 12.51 15.57 3.37
CA VAL A 162 11.15 15.82 2.84
C VAL A 162 11.24 16.36 1.41
N LEU A 163 10.26 16.00 0.59
CA LEU A 163 10.01 16.58 -0.72
C LEU A 163 9.19 17.87 -0.54
N GLU A 164 9.78 19.02 -0.89
CA GLU A 164 9.29 20.33 -0.44
C GLU A 164 8.17 20.92 -1.30
N ARG A 165 8.15 20.62 -2.62
CA ARG A 165 7.20 21.22 -3.56
C ARG A 165 5.88 20.46 -3.62
N ASN A 166 4.84 21.09 -4.18
CA ASN A 166 3.56 20.48 -4.44
C ASN A 166 3.72 19.33 -5.48
N TYR A 167 2.86 18.30 -5.40
CA TYR A 167 2.87 17.18 -6.37
C TYR A 167 2.72 17.63 -7.83
N GLN A 168 2.05 18.76 -8.06
CA GLN A 168 1.83 19.35 -9.39
C GLN A 168 3.13 19.87 -10.03
N ASP A 169 4.16 20.13 -9.24
CA ASP A 169 5.46 20.62 -9.69
C ASP A 169 6.40 19.50 -10.12
N TYR A 170 5.97 18.24 -10.03
CA TYR A 170 6.77 17.06 -10.36
C TYR A 170 6.15 16.27 -11.52
N ASP A 171 6.99 15.70 -12.38
CA ASP A 171 6.55 14.67 -13.33
C ASP A 171 6.40 13.33 -12.62
N LEU A 172 5.17 12.95 -12.31
CA LEU A 172 4.86 11.69 -11.64
C LEU A 172 5.10 10.43 -12.51
N ASN A 173 5.49 10.59 -13.79
CA ASN A 173 5.90 9.47 -14.61
C ASN A 173 7.36 9.05 -14.35
N THR A 174 8.14 9.89 -13.68
CA THR A 174 9.54 9.62 -13.34
C THR A 174 9.73 8.87 -12.02
N ILE A 175 8.65 8.55 -11.30
CA ILE A 175 8.67 7.91 -9.97
C ILE A 175 9.50 6.62 -9.98
N ASP A 176 9.38 5.80 -11.00
CA ASP A 176 10.06 4.51 -11.10
C ASP A 176 11.49 4.61 -11.69
N ASN A 177 12.00 5.83 -11.98
CA ASN A 177 13.35 6.04 -12.50
C ASN A 177 14.45 5.91 -11.44
N ASN A 178 14.09 5.77 -10.17
CA ASN A 178 15.03 5.55 -9.07
C ASN A 178 14.48 4.56 -8.03
N ASP A 179 15.40 3.97 -7.28
CA ASP A 179 15.08 2.91 -6.32
C ASP A 179 14.25 3.38 -5.11
N VAL A 180 14.25 4.68 -4.80
CA VAL A 180 13.45 5.26 -3.71
C VAL A 180 12.01 5.50 -4.14
N ARG A 181 11.74 5.60 -5.45
CA ARG A 181 10.45 5.99 -6.03
C ARG A 181 10.03 7.42 -5.65
N CYS A 182 10.97 8.35 -5.75
CA CYS A 182 10.75 9.77 -5.54
C CYS A 182 10.83 10.51 -6.89
N PRO A 183 9.88 11.41 -7.24
CA PRO A 183 9.86 12.08 -8.54
C PRO A 183 10.94 13.16 -8.71
N ASP A 184 11.65 13.54 -7.64
CA ASP A 184 12.73 14.53 -7.66
C ASP A 184 14.08 13.83 -7.46
N GLN A 185 14.89 13.77 -8.51
CA GLN A 185 16.15 13.01 -8.49
C GLN A 185 17.17 13.50 -7.46
N PRO A 186 17.37 14.82 -7.21
CA PRO A 186 18.27 15.28 -6.14
C PRO A 186 17.81 14.81 -4.75
N THR A 187 16.51 14.92 -4.45
CA THR A 187 15.94 14.45 -3.18
C THR A 187 15.98 12.93 -3.08
N ALA A 188 15.72 12.20 -4.16
CA ALA A 188 15.84 10.74 -4.23
C ALA A 188 17.26 10.28 -3.86
N SER A 189 18.29 10.97 -4.37
CA SER A 189 19.69 10.64 -4.06
C SER A 189 20.02 10.84 -2.58
N ARG A 190 19.53 11.91 -1.95
CA ARG A 190 19.69 12.15 -0.50
C ARG A 190 18.96 11.09 0.33
N MET A 191 17.73 10.74 -0.04
CA MET A 191 16.95 9.69 0.61
C MET A 191 17.64 8.33 0.50
N ALA A 192 18.17 7.99 -0.68
CA ALA A 192 18.91 6.74 -0.90
C ALA A 192 20.16 6.66 -0.01
N ALA A 193 20.94 7.74 0.05
CA ALA A 193 22.13 7.82 0.90
C ALA A 193 21.79 7.63 2.40
N LEU A 194 20.70 8.23 2.87
CA LEU A 194 20.23 8.05 4.24
C LEU A 194 19.82 6.60 4.53
N ILE A 195 19.11 5.95 3.60
CA ILE A 195 18.72 4.52 3.75
C ILE A 195 19.97 3.62 3.78
N GLU A 196 20.95 3.87 2.92
CA GLU A 196 22.22 3.12 2.91
C GLU A 196 23.01 3.30 4.19
N GLN A 197 23.08 4.52 4.73
CA GLN A 197 23.71 4.80 6.01
C GLN A 197 23.06 4.04 7.15
N VAL A 198 21.75 4.17 7.32
CA VAL A 198 20.98 3.49 8.38
C VAL A 198 21.10 1.97 8.25
N LYS A 199 21.10 1.44 7.02
CA LYS A 199 21.35 0.02 6.77
C LYS A 199 22.73 -0.43 7.23
N ALA A 200 23.77 0.37 7.00
CA ALA A 200 25.14 0.07 7.43
C ALA A 200 25.26 0.06 8.98
N GLU A 201 24.45 0.85 9.67
CA GLU A 201 24.35 0.89 11.13
C GLU A 201 23.54 -0.31 11.70
N GLY A 202 22.94 -1.16 10.85
CA GLY A 202 22.09 -2.27 11.26
C GLY A 202 20.68 -1.85 11.70
N ASP A 203 20.29 -0.61 11.44
CA ASP A 203 19.01 -0.01 11.84
C ASP A 203 18.05 0.12 10.65
N THR A 204 16.89 0.72 10.89
CA THR A 204 15.82 0.91 9.89
C THR A 204 15.24 2.31 9.98
N ILE A 205 14.67 2.79 8.88
CA ILE A 205 14.08 4.12 8.81
C ILE A 205 12.70 4.09 8.17
N GLY A 206 11.81 4.96 8.65
CA GLY A 206 10.47 5.16 8.12
C GLY A 206 10.37 6.39 7.22
N GLY A 207 9.14 6.76 6.88
CA GLY A 207 8.86 7.98 6.13
C GLY A 207 7.40 8.03 5.66
N VAL A 208 7.15 8.79 4.59
CA VAL A 208 5.82 9.10 4.09
C VAL A 208 5.72 8.79 2.60
N ILE A 209 4.60 8.22 2.22
CA ILE A 209 4.18 8.04 0.82
C ILE A 209 3.02 8.99 0.56
N THR A 210 3.12 9.78 -0.50
CA THR A 210 2.02 10.58 -1.04
C THR A 210 1.39 9.84 -2.21
N CYS A 211 0.06 9.83 -2.27
CA CYS A 211 -0.72 9.26 -3.37
C CYS A 211 -1.62 10.33 -3.99
N VAL A 212 -1.65 10.35 -5.31
CA VAL A 212 -2.48 11.23 -6.13
C VAL A 212 -3.37 10.38 -7.03
N ILE A 213 -4.68 10.61 -6.97
CA ILE A 213 -5.67 9.98 -7.85
C ILE A 213 -6.25 11.06 -8.76
N GLN A 214 -6.03 10.94 -10.05
CA GLN A 214 -6.44 11.91 -11.06
C GLN A 214 -7.59 11.36 -11.90
N GLY A 215 -8.48 12.24 -12.37
CA GLY A 215 -9.60 11.86 -13.23
C GLY A 215 -10.75 11.18 -12.49
N CYS A 216 -10.76 11.23 -11.16
CA CYS A 216 -11.84 10.68 -10.36
C CYS A 216 -13.14 11.51 -10.57
N PRO A 217 -14.27 10.88 -10.92
CA PRO A 217 -15.51 11.62 -11.11
C PRO A 217 -16.07 12.14 -9.78
N VAL A 218 -16.95 13.12 -9.85
CA VAL A 218 -17.77 13.56 -8.71
C VAL A 218 -18.72 12.44 -8.30
N GLY A 219 -18.90 12.19 -6.99
CA GLY A 219 -19.97 11.34 -6.47
C GLY A 219 -19.52 10.02 -5.89
N LEU A 220 -18.22 9.70 -5.81
CA LEU A 220 -17.75 8.48 -5.17
C LEU A 220 -17.65 8.63 -3.65
N GLY A 221 -18.20 7.68 -2.91
CA GLY A 221 -18.28 7.69 -1.45
C GLY A 221 -19.65 8.16 -0.93
N GLU A 222 -19.80 8.17 0.38
CA GLU A 222 -21.06 8.43 1.06
C GLU A 222 -20.93 9.58 2.07
N PRO A 223 -22.05 10.28 2.41
CA PRO A 223 -21.98 11.45 3.31
C PRO A 223 -21.83 11.11 4.79
N GLU A 224 -22.14 9.89 5.21
CA GLU A 224 -22.06 9.47 6.62
C GLU A 224 -21.15 8.25 6.78
N PHE A 225 -21.68 7.04 6.81
CA PHE A 225 -20.87 5.81 6.78
C PHE A 225 -20.43 5.49 5.36
N GLY A 226 -19.20 5.01 5.20
CA GLY A 226 -18.65 4.77 3.86
C GLY A 226 -18.06 6.01 3.20
N LYS A 227 -17.76 7.08 3.96
CA LYS A 227 -17.01 8.24 3.44
C LYS A 227 -15.75 7.81 2.72
N LEU A 228 -15.51 8.36 1.52
CA LEU A 228 -14.41 7.95 0.68
C LEU A 228 -13.04 8.06 1.39
N HIS A 229 -12.79 9.16 2.11
CA HIS A 229 -11.56 9.32 2.90
C HIS A 229 -11.46 8.32 4.06
N ALA A 230 -12.58 7.93 4.67
CA ALA A 230 -12.58 6.93 5.73
C ALA A 230 -12.25 5.53 5.18
N GLN A 231 -12.78 5.17 4.01
CA GLN A 231 -12.45 3.92 3.33
C GLN A 231 -10.97 3.90 2.91
N LEU A 232 -10.47 4.99 2.30
CA LEU A 232 -9.05 5.13 1.95
C LEU A 232 -8.18 5.01 3.21
N GLY A 233 -8.51 5.72 4.29
CA GLY A 233 -7.78 5.64 5.56
C GLY A 233 -7.76 4.23 6.15
N ALA A 234 -8.90 3.54 6.15
CA ALA A 234 -9.01 2.18 6.67
C ALA A 234 -8.13 1.18 5.91
N VAL A 235 -8.09 1.27 4.57
CA VAL A 235 -7.27 0.35 3.78
C VAL A 235 -5.79 0.70 3.86
N MET A 236 -5.42 1.98 3.91
CA MET A 236 -4.03 2.42 4.08
C MET A 236 -3.47 2.00 5.44
N LEU A 237 -4.22 2.21 6.52
CA LEU A 237 -3.84 1.76 7.87
C LEU A 237 -3.83 0.23 8.02
N SER A 238 -4.43 -0.52 7.10
CA SER A 238 -4.31 -1.98 7.02
C SER A 238 -3.01 -2.47 6.38
N ILE A 239 -2.21 -1.58 5.79
CA ILE A 239 -0.90 -1.92 5.22
C ILE A 239 0.10 -2.10 6.37
N ASN A 240 0.97 -3.12 6.24
CA ASN A 240 2.01 -3.38 7.24
C ASN A 240 2.88 -2.14 7.45
N ALA A 241 3.21 -1.83 8.69
CA ALA A 241 3.98 -0.67 9.14
C ALA A 241 3.32 0.71 8.96
N ALA A 242 2.16 0.83 8.33
CA ALA A 242 1.42 2.10 8.28
C ALA A 242 1.00 2.54 9.69
N LYS A 243 1.16 3.85 9.99
CA LYS A 243 0.91 4.45 11.31
C LYS A 243 0.07 5.71 11.27
N GLY A 244 -0.03 6.35 10.12
CA GLY A 244 -0.82 7.56 9.95
C GLY A 244 -1.39 7.66 8.55
N PHE A 245 -2.50 8.36 8.45
CA PHE A 245 -3.17 8.71 7.20
C PHE A 245 -3.71 10.11 7.33
N GLU A 246 -3.49 10.93 6.31
CA GLU A 246 -4.13 12.25 6.17
C GLU A 246 -4.41 12.54 4.70
N TYR A 247 -5.39 13.40 4.43
CA TYR A 247 -5.77 13.80 3.08
C TYR A 247 -5.96 15.32 2.99
N GLY A 248 -5.78 15.87 1.79
CA GLY A 248 -5.76 17.32 1.60
C GLY A 248 -4.70 18.00 2.48
N MET A 249 -5.09 19.07 3.14
CA MET A 249 -4.21 19.78 4.09
C MET A 249 -3.94 18.98 5.38
N GLY A 250 -4.78 17.98 5.71
CA GLY A 250 -4.57 17.11 6.86
C GLY A 250 -4.29 17.88 8.15
N PHE A 251 -3.26 17.45 8.90
CA PHE A 251 -2.86 18.12 10.15
C PHE A 251 -2.36 19.55 9.95
N ALA A 252 -1.78 19.90 8.80
CA ALA A 252 -1.34 21.26 8.54
C ALA A 252 -2.52 22.25 8.49
N GLY A 253 -3.70 21.79 8.09
CA GLY A 253 -4.91 22.64 8.01
C GLY A 253 -5.44 23.14 9.34
N VAL A 254 -5.10 22.47 10.48
CA VAL A 254 -5.70 22.83 11.80
C VAL A 254 -5.23 24.20 12.32
N GLY A 255 -4.11 24.71 11.82
CA GLY A 255 -3.58 26.04 12.17
C GLY A 255 -4.19 27.18 11.36
N HIS A 256 -4.99 26.88 10.33
CA HIS A 256 -5.59 27.88 9.45
C HIS A 256 -7.03 28.24 9.84
N ARG A 257 -7.45 29.42 9.43
CA ARG A 257 -8.86 29.85 9.58
C ARG A 257 -9.71 29.22 8.47
N GLY A 258 -11.02 29.06 8.72
CA GLY A 258 -11.94 28.52 7.73
C GLY A 258 -11.96 29.31 6.41
N SER A 259 -11.81 30.64 6.46
CA SER A 259 -11.70 31.49 5.26
C SER A 259 -10.45 31.23 4.41
N GLU A 260 -9.39 30.69 4.99
CA GLU A 260 -8.14 30.33 4.30
C GLU A 260 -8.21 28.91 3.74
N MET A 261 -9.04 28.05 4.37
CA MET A 261 -9.17 26.63 4.04
C MET A 261 -10.25 26.34 2.98
N ASN A 262 -11.25 27.23 2.84
CA ASN A 262 -12.36 26.98 1.94
C ASN A 262 -11.90 26.95 0.48
N ASP A 263 -12.16 25.84 -0.21
CA ASP A 263 -11.98 25.71 -1.64
C ASP A 263 -13.12 26.42 -2.38
N VAL A 264 -12.83 27.62 -2.93
CA VAL A 264 -13.83 28.45 -3.59
C VAL A 264 -14.25 27.82 -4.91
N PHE A 265 -15.55 27.64 -5.12
CA PHE A 265 -16.09 27.18 -6.40
C PHE A 265 -15.95 28.22 -7.49
N VAL A 266 -15.51 27.81 -8.66
CA VAL A 266 -15.35 28.66 -9.84
C VAL A 266 -15.92 27.97 -11.08
N ASN A 267 -16.37 28.78 -12.06
CA ASN A 267 -16.71 28.28 -13.38
C ASN A 267 -15.42 28.26 -14.23
N LYS A 268 -15.02 27.07 -14.67
CA LYS A 268 -13.88 26.87 -15.57
C LYS A 268 -14.36 26.14 -16.82
N ASN A 269 -14.47 26.86 -17.95
CA ASN A 269 -14.95 26.33 -19.22
C ASN A 269 -16.33 25.65 -19.12
N ASP A 270 -17.29 26.34 -18.53
CA ASP A 270 -18.66 25.87 -18.27
C ASP A 270 -18.79 24.63 -17.36
N GLN A 271 -17.72 24.33 -16.60
CA GLN A 271 -17.72 23.29 -15.60
C GLN A 271 -17.45 23.89 -14.21
N ILE A 272 -18.16 23.36 -13.20
CA ILE A 272 -17.89 23.69 -11.80
C ILE A 272 -16.56 23.06 -11.40
N SER A 273 -15.65 23.87 -10.89
CA SER A 273 -14.35 23.48 -10.38
C SER A 273 -14.07 24.22 -9.06
N VAL A 274 -12.90 24.02 -8.48
CA VAL A 274 -12.45 24.77 -7.30
C VAL A 274 -11.14 25.51 -7.62
N LEU A 275 -10.94 26.61 -6.91
CA LEU A 275 -9.72 27.44 -7.07
C LEU A 275 -8.51 26.78 -6.40
N THR A 276 -8.73 26.16 -5.24
CA THR A 276 -7.72 25.43 -4.45
C THR A 276 -8.21 24.00 -4.21
N ASN A 277 -7.37 23.15 -3.65
CA ASN A 277 -7.73 21.76 -3.34
C ASN A 277 -7.30 21.39 -1.90
N ASN A 278 -7.59 22.26 -0.95
CA ASN A 278 -7.29 22.06 0.48
C ASN A 278 -8.03 20.84 1.05
N SER A 279 -9.25 20.57 0.54
CA SER A 279 -10.03 19.38 0.89
C SER A 279 -9.46 18.07 0.33
N GLY A 280 -8.45 18.14 -0.56
CA GLY A 280 -7.82 16.94 -1.14
C GLY A 280 -8.74 16.09 -1.99
N GLY A 281 -9.65 16.72 -2.77
CA GLY A 281 -10.54 16.04 -3.73
C GLY A 281 -11.80 15.41 -3.11
N ILE A 282 -12.03 15.58 -1.80
CA ILE A 282 -13.17 14.95 -1.08
C ILE A 282 -13.85 15.98 -0.20
N GLN A 283 -15.14 16.21 -0.43
CA GLN A 283 -15.99 17.09 0.37
C GLN A 283 -17.22 16.35 0.86
N GLY A 284 -17.53 16.47 2.14
CA GLY A 284 -18.67 15.76 2.75
C GLY A 284 -18.54 14.21 2.73
N GLY A 285 -17.37 13.68 2.46
CA GLY A 285 -17.12 12.22 2.31
C GLY A 285 -17.21 11.72 0.86
N ILE A 286 -17.47 12.61 -0.10
CA ILE A 286 -17.75 12.32 -1.50
C ILE A 286 -16.70 13.00 -2.38
N SER A 287 -16.24 12.34 -3.43
CA SER A 287 -15.30 12.93 -4.40
C SER A 287 -15.92 14.14 -5.11
N ASN A 288 -15.14 15.21 -5.29
CA ASN A 288 -15.60 16.47 -5.87
C ASN A 288 -15.09 16.73 -7.30
N GLY A 289 -14.45 15.74 -7.93
CA GLY A 289 -13.91 15.85 -9.29
C GLY A 289 -12.50 16.43 -9.39
N GLN A 290 -11.91 16.87 -8.27
CA GLN A 290 -10.51 17.26 -8.20
C GLN A 290 -9.62 16.07 -7.92
N ASP A 291 -8.30 16.25 -8.08
CA ASP A 291 -7.33 15.23 -7.70
C ASP A 291 -7.49 14.86 -6.22
N ILE A 292 -7.62 13.56 -5.94
CA ILE A 292 -7.63 13.09 -4.56
C ILE A 292 -6.18 12.91 -4.11
N VAL A 293 -5.80 13.64 -3.06
CA VAL A 293 -4.44 13.66 -2.53
C VAL A 293 -4.44 13.24 -1.06
N PHE A 294 -3.63 12.23 -0.74
CA PHE A 294 -3.46 11.78 0.63
C PHE A 294 -2.02 11.31 0.91
N ARG A 295 -1.68 11.22 2.19
CA ARG A 295 -0.37 10.80 2.67
C ARG A 295 -0.51 9.65 3.67
N VAL A 296 0.45 8.73 3.62
CA VAL A 296 0.51 7.56 4.52
C VAL A 296 1.87 7.52 5.19
N ALA A 297 1.90 7.59 6.50
CA ALA A 297 3.12 7.49 7.30
C ALA A 297 3.43 6.02 7.62
N PHE A 298 4.69 5.63 7.43
CA PHE A 298 5.21 4.30 7.70
C PHE A 298 6.29 4.37 8.78
N LYS A 299 6.16 3.55 9.82
CA LYS A 299 7.20 3.42 10.83
C LYS A 299 8.43 2.67 10.30
N PRO A 300 9.60 2.82 10.94
CA PRO A 300 10.74 1.93 10.73
C PRO A 300 10.36 0.46 10.90
N VAL A 301 11.06 -0.43 10.21
CA VAL A 301 10.88 -1.88 10.34
C VAL A 301 11.26 -2.33 11.75
N ALA A 302 10.45 -3.17 12.36
CA ALA A 302 10.70 -3.61 13.75
C ALA A 302 11.88 -4.58 13.91
N THR A 303 12.30 -5.23 12.83
CA THR A 303 13.38 -6.20 12.86
C THR A 303 14.69 -5.51 12.53
N LEU A 304 15.57 -5.38 13.54
CA LEU A 304 16.87 -4.74 13.44
C LEU A 304 17.99 -5.78 13.36
N LEU A 305 19.12 -5.41 12.75
CA LEU A 305 20.34 -6.23 12.71
C LEU A 305 21.31 -5.84 13.86
N MET A 306 20.74 -5.53 15.01
CA MET A 306 21.47 -5.24 16.25
C MET A 306 20.77 -5.92 17.43
N PRO A 307 21.50 -6.24 18.53
CA PRO A 307 20.91 -6.84 19.72
C PRO A 307 19.82 -5.95 20.32
N GLN A 308 18.69 -6.54 20.71
CA GLN A 308 17.57 -5.86 21.36
C GLN A 308 17.16 -6.58 22.62
N ASN A 309 16.87 -5.84 23.69
CA ASN A 309 16.29 -6.41 24.91
C ASN A 309 14.81 -6.76 24.66
N THR A 310 14.37 -7.89 25.18
CA THR A 310 13.00 -8.39 25.02
C THR A 310 12.69 -9.39 26.14
N VAL A 311 11.57 -10.11 25.97
CA VAL A 311 11.19 -11.22 26.85
C VAL A 311 10.87 -12.49 26.05
N ASP A 312 11.04 -13.63 26.69
CA ASP A 312 10.57 -14.91 26.17
C ASP A 312 9.06 -15.13 26.39
N ILE A 313 8.52 -16.27 25.93
CA ILE A 313 7.10 -16.64 26.09
C ILE A 313 6.68 -16.85 27.56
N HIS A 314 7.63 -16.97 28.49
CA HIS A 314 7.40 -17.10 29.92
C HIS A 314 7.54 -15.80 30.69
N GLY A 315 7.92 -14.69 29.97
CA GLY A 315 8.13 -13.38 30.57
C GLY A 315 9.52 -13.15 31.15
N HIS A 316 10.49 -14.04 30.91
CA HIS A 316 11.86 -13.84 31.36
C HIS A 316 12.58 -12.85 30.42
N GLU A 317 13.30 -11.90 31.02
CA GLU A 317 14.12 -10.96 30.26
C GLU A 317 15.23 -11.69 29.50
N THR A 318 15.42 -11.30 28.25
CA THR A 318 16.42 -11.87 27.35
C THR A 318 16.87 -10.85 26.31
N THR A 319 17.89 -11.19 25.55
CA THR A 319 18.34 -10.39 24.40
C THR A 319 18.16 -11.20 23.13
N ILE A 320 17.64 -10.53 22.11
CA ILE A 320 17.50 -11.11 20.77
C ILE A 320 18.50 -10.50 19.83
N ASP A 321 19.22 -11.35 19.10
CA ASP A 321 20.05 -10.97 17.95
C ASP A 321 19.41 -11.59 16.69
N VAL A 322 18.70 -10.77 15.95
CA VAL A 322 17.96 -11.24 14.77
C VAL A 322 18.89 -11.35 13.58
N ARG A 323 19.01 -12.56 13.07
CA ARG A 323 19.67 -12.85 11.80
C ARG A 323 18.62 -12.90 10.71
N GLY A 324 18.93 -12.46 9.50
CA GLY A 324 18.02 -12.57 8.38
C GLY A 324 18.08 -11.37 7.43
N ARG A 325 17.22 -11.40 6.43
CA ARG A 325 17.20 -10.46 5.31
C ARG A 325 15.97 -9.56 5.44
N HIS A 326 16.17 -8.36 6.00
CA HIS A 326 15.09 -7.39 6.24
C HIS A 326 15.29 -6.13 5.40
N ASP A 327 14.19 -5.43 5.13
CA ASP A 327 14.23 -4.14 4.46
C ASP A 327 14.75 -3.06 5.45
N PRO A 328 15.75 -2.25 5.10
CA PRO A 328 16.14 -1.09 5.92
C PRO A 328 15.08 0.02 5.87
N CYS A 329 14.30 0.07 4.79
CA CYS A 329 13.19 0.98 4.59
C CYS A 329 12.10 0.31 3.77
N VAL A 330 10.83 0.38 4.22
CA VAL A 330 9.71 -0.27 3.52
C VAL A 330 9.19 0.54 2.32
N LEU A 331 9.47 1.85 2.26
CA LEU A 331 8.81 2.79 1.35
C LEU A 331 8.92 2.39 -0.13
N PRO A 332 10.09 1.99 -0.67
CA PRO A 332 10.19 1.61 -2.07
C PRO A 332 9.23 0.49 -2.47
N ARG A 333 8.95 -0.43 -1.54
CA ARG A 333 8.04 -1.56 -1.76
C ARG A 333 6.60 -1.23 -1.39
N ALA A 334 6.37 -0.26 -0.51
CA ALA A 334 5.03 0.15 -0.08
C ALA A 334 4.33 1.05 -1.11
N VAL A 335 5.06 1.80 -1.94
CA VAL A 335 4.49 2.64 -3.01
C VAL A 335 3.48 1.89 -3.88
N PRO A 336 3.79 0.77 -4.54
CA PRO A 336 2.81 0.04 -5.34
C PRO A 336 1.68 -0.57 -4.52
N ILE A 337 1.87 -0.82 -3.22
CA ILE A 337 0.80 -1.33 -2.34
C ILE A 337 -0.20 -0.22 -2.04
N VAL A 338 0.25 1.02 -1.80
CA VAL A 338 -0.59 2.19 -1.61
C VAL A 338 -1.43 2.44 -2.87
N GLU A 339 -0.81 2.43 -4.06
CA GLU A 339 -1.53 2.56 -5.34
C GLU A 339 -2.58 1.44 -5.53
N ALA A 340 -2.21 0.20 -5.22
CA ALA A 340 -3.10 -0.95 -5.36
C ALA A 340 -4.33 -0.84 -4.48
N MET A 341 -4.14 -0.48 -3.20
CA MET A 341 -5.25 -0.31 -2.26
C MET A 341 -6.15 0.89 -2.63
N ALA A 342 -5.56 1.99 -3.11
CA ALA A 342 -6.32 3.12 -3.65
C ALA A 342 -7.17 2.71 -4.85
N ALA A 343 -6.60 1.96 -5.81
CA ALA A 343 -7.30 1.50 -6.99
C ALA A 343 -8.52 0.62 -6.65
N MET A 344 -8.36 -0.27 -5.68
CA MET A 344 -9.45 -1.14 -5.22
C MET A 344 -10.60 -0.32 -4.61
N VAL A 345 -10.29 0.68 -3.77
CA VAL A 345 -11.31 1.56 -3.16
C VAL A 345 -12.04 2.36 -4.23
N ILE A 346 -11.31 2.95 -5.16
CA ILE A 346 -11.91 3.79 -6.22
C ILE A 346 -12.79 2.95 -7.16
N LEU A 347 -12.34 1.76 -7.57
CA LEU A 347 -13.16 0.89 -8.40
C LEU A 347 -14.42 0.41 -7.68
N ASP A 348 -14.31 -0.03 -6.42
CA ASP A 348 -15.45 -0.47 -5.61
C ASP A 348 -16.51 0.65 -5.48
N ASN A 349 -16.07 1.87 -5.14
CA ASN A 349 -16.98 3.02 -5.05
C ASN A 349 -17.54 3.45 -6.41
N TYR A 350 -16.77 3.33 -7.48
CA TYR A 350 -17.26 3.61 -8.83
C TYR A 350 -18.40 2.65 -9.21
N LEU A 351 -18.22 1.36 -8.96
CA LEU A 351 -19.25 0.35 -9.24
C LEU A 351 -20.51 0.55 -8.37
N LEU A 352 -20.34 0.87 -7.09
CA LEU A 352 -21.44 1.25 -6.22
C LEU A 352 -22.21 2.47 -6.76
N ASN A 353 -21.49 3.50 -7.21
CA ASN A 353 -22.10 4.73 -7.72
C ASN A 353 -22.93 4.53 -8.99
N LEU A 354 -22.64 3.49 -9.80
CA LEU A 354 -23.45 3.15 -10.98
C LEU A 354 -24.91 2.77 -10.65
N THR A 355 -25.19 2.41 -9.41
CA THR A 355 -26.52 2.00 -8.95
C THR A 355 -27.34 3.14 -8.31
N ILE A 356 -26.74 4.33 -8.15
CA ILE A 356 -27.37 5.45 -7.40
C ILE A 356 -28.38 6.21 -8.27
N LYS A 357 -28.14 6.30 -9.57
CA LYS A 357 -29.02 7.04 -10.50
C LYS A 357 -29.46 6.14 -11.62
N ILE A 358 -30.72 6.27 -12.00
CA ILE A 358 -31.34 5.62 -13.16
C ILE A 358 -31.29 6.56 -14.35
#